data_b948b4c740bee4e345798f0ea117818a
#
_entry.id   b948b4c740bee4e345798f0ea117818a
#
_cell.length_a   1.000
_cell.length_b   1.000
_cell.length_c   1.000
_cell.angle_alpha   90.00
_cell.angle_beta   90.00
_cell.angle_gamma   90.00
#
_symmetry.space_group_name_H-M   'P 1'
#
loop_
_entity.id
_entity.type
_entity.pdbx_description
1 polymer ?
#
loop_
_entity_poly.entity_id
_entity_poly.type
_entity_poly.pdbx_seq_one_letter_code
_entity_poly.pdbx_strand_id
1 'polypeptide(L)'
;MPSNTSPIMPKLSIITITYQAEAYIERTLNSVFEQGCAEEIDYIVVDGDSKDRTLEIIEANKAQINQVISEKDKGIYDAMNKGMQLAKGDYILFLNAGDTFASATTLKNILLELAKNPDVLYGEAVFVTNEGQSLGLRSEVTPHRLPAKLSWRDFKYGMLICHQAFIAKRSIAPLFELQYKLSSDIDWEIQVLRRSQQILKSAEPICHYLMGGASVQNLQRSWKERYEVLKSHFGYLPNLFNHLVIITRGLIFAVKKQGKYW
;
A
#
# COMPACT_ATOMS: atom_id res chain seq x y z
N MET A 1 -32.59 -29.56 -10.33
CA MET A 1 -31.21 -29.61 -10.84
C MET A 1 -30.39 -28.70 -9.95
N PRO A 2 -29.32 -29.15 -9.29
CA PRO A 2 -28.47 -28.25 -8.53
C PRO A 2 -27.78 -27.31 -9.51
N SER A 3 -27.90 -26.00 -9.27
CA SER A 3 -27.20 -24.96 -9.99
C SER A 3 -25.70 -25.14 -9.76
N ASN A 4 -24.98 -25.55 -10.80
CA ASN A 4 -23.53 -25.69 -10.82
C ASN A 4 -22.91 -24.28 -10.93
N THR A 5 -23.07 -23.45 -9.90
CA THR A 5 -22.35 -22.20 -9.78
C THR A 5 -20.93 -22.55 -9.34
N SER A 6 -19.99 -22.56 -10.29
CA SER A 6 -18.56 -22.54 -9.95
C SER A 6 -18.34 -21.42 -8.91
N PRO A 7 -17.56 -21.68 -7.86
CA PRO A 7 -17.28 -20.63 -6.86
C PRO A 7 -16.74 -19.40 -7.57
N ILE A 8 -17.36 -18.25 -7.36
CA ILE A 8 -16.88 -16.97 -7.89
C ILE A 8 -15.52 -16.75 -7.24
N MET A 9 -14.46 -16.80 -8.05
CA MET A 9 -13.11 -16.49 -7.55
C MET A 9 -13.02 -14.98 -7.28
N PRO A 10 -12.57 -14.56 -6.11
CA PRO A 10 -12.47 -13.15 -5.78
C PRO A 10 -11.55 -12.43 -6.76
N LYS A 11 -11.95 -11.24 -7.19
CA LYS A 11 -11.15 -10.43 -8.11
C LYS A 11 -9.95 -9.79 -7.42
N LEU A 12 -10.10 -9.38 -6.15
CA LEU A 12 -9.11 -8.63 -5.38
C LEU A 12 -8.91 -9.25 -4.00
N SER A 13 -7.67 -9.53 -3.61
CA SER A 13 -7.30 -9.75 -2.21
C SER A 13 -6.91 -8.42 -1.57
N ILE A 14 -7.60 -8.03 -0.51
CA ILE A 14 -7.25 -6.91 0.35
C ILE A 14 -6.51 -7.48 1.55
N ILE A 15 -5.29 -7.01 1.81
CA ILE A 15 -4.44 -7.48 2.88
C ILE A 15 -4.23 -6.36 3.89
N THR A 16 -4.75 -6.52 5.09
CA THR A 16 -4.47 -5.65 6.23
C THR A 16 -3.45 -6.28 7.13
N ILE A 17 -2.30 -5.62 7.30
CA ILE A 17 -1.32 -6.01 8.29
C ILE A 17 -1.45 -5.12 9.51
N THR A 18 -1.27 -5.70 10.70
CA THR A 18 -1.46 -5.00 11.97
C THR A 18 -0.50 -5.51 13.04
N TYR A 19 -0.08 -4.62 13.93
CA TYR A 19 0.66 -4.94 15.15
C TYR A 19 0.46 -3.83 16.17
N GLN A 20 -0.09 -4.17 17.34
CA GLN A 20 -0.40 -3.22 18.42
C GLN A 20 -1.14 -1.97 17.90
N ALA A 21 -2.28 -2.19 17.25
CA ALA A 21 -3.04 -1.17 16.55
C ALA A 21 -4.48 -1.03 17.07
N GLU A 22 -4.73 -1.28 18.35
CA GLU A 22 -6.07 -1.22 18.95
C GLU A 22 -6.79 0.11 18.71
N ALA A 23 -6.02 1.22 18.59
CA ALA A 23 -6.55 2.55 18.32
C ALA A 23 -6.94 2.76 16.83
N TYR A 24 -6.52 1.86 15.93
CA TYR A 24 -6.58 2.13 14.48
C TYR A 24 -7.26 1.04 13.67
N ILE A 25 -7.19 -0.24 14.11
CA ILE A 25 -7.61 -1.40 13.31
C ILE A 25 -9.11 -1.35 12.98
N GLU A 26 -9.97 -0.94 13.93
CA GLU A 26 -11.41 -0.94 13.76
C GLU A 26 -11.86 -0.06 12.59
N ARG A 27 -11.27 1.14 12.44
CA ARG A 27 -11.59 2.03 11.32
C ARG A 27 -11.21 1.45 9.96
N THR A 28 -10.10 0.68 9.90
CA THR A 28 -9.69 0.00 8.67
C THR A 28 -10.68 -1.11 8.31
N LEU A 29 -11.04 -1.95 9.28
CA LEU A 29 -12.03 -3.01 9.10
C LEU A 29 -13.35 -2.44 8.59
N ASN A 30 -13.90 -1.44 9.28
CA ASN A 30 -15.16 -0.79 8.90
C ASN A 30 -15.09 -0.19 7.49
N SER A 31 -13.97 0.45 7.15
CA SER A 31 -13.75 1.02 5.81
C SER A 31 -13.83 -0.03 4.69
N VAL A 32 -13.41 -1.27 4.95
CA VAL A 32 -13.54 -2.38 3.99
C VAL A 32 -14.98 -2.89 3.95
N PHE A 33 -15.62 -3.09 5.10
CA PHE A 33 -16.98 -3.62 5.19
C PHE A 33 -18.02 -2.70 4.56
N GLU A 34 -17.88 -1.39 4.74
CA GLU A 34 -18.77 -0.36 4.18
C GLU A 34 -18.74 -0.27 2.66
N GLN A 35 -17.77 -0.89 1.98
CA GLN A 35 -17.71 -0.92 0.51
C GLN A 35 -18.81 -1.79 -0.13
N GLY A 36 -19.41 -2.73 0.61
CA GLY A 36 -20.52 -3.56 0.13
C GLY A 36 -20.17 -4.55 -0.98
N CYS A 37 -18.89 -4.88 -1.18
CA CYS A 37 -18.39 -5.76 -2.25
C CYS A 37 -17.82 -7.08 -1.71
N ALA A 38 -18.39 -7.64 -0.64
CA ALA A 38 -17.83 -8.78 0.08
C ALA A 38 -17.64 -10.06 -0.79
N GLU A 39 -18.51 -10.26 -1.80
CA GLU A 39 -18.42 -11.44 -2.68
C GLU A 39 -17.31 -11.35 -3.72
N GLU A 40 -16.80 -10.13 -4.01
CA GLU A 40 -15.81 -9.88 -5.05
C GLU A 40 -14.40 -9.77 -4.49
N ILE A 41 -14.26 -9.80 -3.16
CA ILE A 41 -12.99 -9.65 -2.46
C ILE A 41 -12.63 -10.88 -1.61
N ASP A 42 -11.33 -11.04 -1.39
CA ASP A 42 -10.74 -11.95 -0.41
C ASP A 42 -10.05 -11.07 0.64
N TYR A 43 -10.72 -10.85 1.79
CA TYR A 43 -10.20 -9.98 2.83
C TYR A 43 -9.37 -10.77 3.83
N ILE A 44 -8.10 -10.40 3.97
CA ILE A 44 -7.09 -11.07 4.77
C ILE A 44 -6.55 -10.11 5.83
N VAL A 45 -6.54 -10.53 7.08
CA VAL A 45 -5.93 -9.79 8.18
C VAL A 45 -4.76 -10.59 8.74
N VAL A 46 -3.58 -9.97 8.80
CA VAL A 46 -2.36 -10.57 9.36
C VAL A 46 -1.93 -9.75 10.56
N ASP A 47 -2.06 -10.32 11.75
CA ASP A 47 -1.64 -9.74 13.02
C ASP A 47 -0.28 -10.29 13.45
N GLY A 48 0.63 -9.40 13.82
CA GLY A 48 2.01 -9.71 14.22
C GLY A 48 2.15 -10.21 15.68
N ASP A 49 1.17 -10.93 16.22
CA ASP A 49 1.12 -11.38 17.62
C ASP A 49 0.94 -10.20 18.61
N SER A 50 -0.06 -9.34 18.33
CA SER A 50 -0.40 -8.19 19.18
C SER A 50 -0.75 -8.59 20.61
N LYS A 51 -0.38 -7.73 21.57
CA LYS A 51 -0.62 -7.96 23.01
C LYS A 51 -1.59 -6.95 23.61
N ASP A 52 -2.03 -5.97 22.83
CA ASP A 52 -3.12 -5.05 23.13
C ASP A 52 -4.46 -5.62 22.67
N ARG A 53 -5.50 -4.80 22.60
CA ARG A 53 -6.84 -5.24 22.19
C ARG A 53 -7.02 -5.44 20.68
N THR A 54 -5.94 -5.35 19.89
CA THR A 54 -6.01 -5.50 18.41
C THR A 54 -6.68 -6.81 18.01
N LEU A 55 -6.24 -7.94 18.59
CA LEU A 55 -6.77 -9.26 18.25
C LEU A 55 -8.23 -9.43 18.72
N GLU A 56 -8.60 -8.88 19.89
CA GLU A 56 -9.98 -8.86 20.37
C GLU A 56 -10.93 -8.18 19.35
N ILE A 57 -10.51 -7.03 18.81
CA ILE A 57 -11.28 -6.28 17.81
C ILE A 57 -11.40 -7.08 16.50
N ILE A 58 -10.32 -7.73 16.05
CA ILE A 58 -10.33 -8.57 14.85
C ILE A 58 -11.30 -9.75 15.02
N GLU A 59 -11.24 -10.48 16.13
CA GLU A 59 -12.10 -11.63 16.40
C GLU A 59 -13.59 -11.23 16.51
N ALA A 60 -13.89 -10.06 17.06
CA ALA A 60 -15.27 -9.53 17.11
C ALA A 60 -15.85 -9.26 15.70
N ASN A 61 -15.00 -9.03 14.70
CA ASN A 61 -15.36 -8.75 13.30
C ASN A 61 -15.12 -9.93 12.34
N LYS A 62 -14.71 -11.09 12.85
CA LYS A 62 -14.24 -12.25 12.07
C LYS A 62 -15.23 -12.75 11.02
N ALA A 63 -16.53 -12.59 11.26
CA ALA A 63 -17.57 -13.01 10.31
C ALA A 63 -17.50 -12.31 8.94
N GLN A 64 -16.86 -11.15 8.87
CA GLN A 64 -16.69 -10.34 7.64
C GLN A 64 -15.26 -10.43 7.07
N ILE A 65 -14.37 -11.23 7.67
CA ILE A 65 -12.99 -11.41 7.25
C ILE A 65 -12.82 -12.84 6.73
N ASN A 66 -12.32 -12.98 5.50
CA ASN A 66 -12.17 -14.32 4.91
C ASN A 66 -11.05 -15.14 5.56
N GLN A 67 -9.96 -14.49 5.96
CA GLN A 67 -8.81 -15.16 6.57
C GLN A 67 -8.15 -14.27 7.62
N VAL A 68 -7.86 -14.84 8.79
CA VAL A 68 -7.11 -14.19 9.87
C VAL A 68 -5.92 -15.07 10.25
N ILE A 69 -4.74 -14.47 10.31
CA ILE A 69 -3.56 -15.06 10.95
C ILE A 69 -3.09 -14.12 12.06
N SER A 70 -2.82 -14.68 13.24
CA SER A 70 -2.13 -13.98 14.33
C SER A 70 -0.93 -14.81 14.76
N GLU A 71 0.25 -14.35 14.40
CA GLU A 71 1.52 -14.96 14.74
C GLU A 71 2.67 -13.98 14.65
N LYS A 72 3.73 -14.22 15.40
CA LYS A 72 4.94 -13.37 15.37
C LYS A 72 5.53 -13.28 13.97
N ASP A 73 5.84 -12.09 13.55
CA ASP A 73 6.51 -11.79 12.29
C ASP A 73 7.95 -11.26 12.49
N LYS A 74 8.70 -11.17 11.38
CA LYS A 74 10.05 -10.59 11.31
C LYS A 74 10.03 -9.12 10.87
N GLY A 75 8.88 -8.46 10.95
CA GLY A 75 8.61 -7.09 10.54
C GLY A 75 7.53 -7.01 9.47
N ILE A 76 7.14 -5.78 9.14
CA ILE A 76 6.00 -5.42 8.27
C ILE A 76 5.95 -6.21 6.95
N TYR A 77 7.09 -6.40 6.28
CA TYR A 77 7.14 -7.10 4.98
C TYR A 77 7.05 -8.62 5.11
N ASP A 78 7.38 -9.19 6.27
CA ASP A 78 7.13 -10.61 6.56
C ASP A 78 5.62 -10.85 6.72
N ALA A 79 4.92 -9.97 7.44
CA ALA A 79 3.47 -9.99 7.55
C ALA A 79 2.80 -9.81 6.16
N MET A 80 3.29 -8.88 5.33
CA MET A 80 2.81 -8.72 3.95
C MET A 80 3.01 -9.99 3.12
N ASN A 81 4.17 -10.63 3.23
CA ASN A 81 4.44 -11.89 2.52
C ASN A 81 3.50 -13.02 2.95
N LYS A 82 3.20 -13.13 4.24
CA LYS A 82 2.22 -14.10 4.76
C LYS A 82 0.83 -13.83 4.15
N GLY A 83 0.40 -12.58 4.12
CA GLY A 83 -0.86 -12.18 3.49
C GLY A 83 -0.90 -12.50 1.99
N MET A 84 0.19 -12.25 1.25
CA MET A 84 0.31 -12.58 -0.16
C MET A 84 0.21 -14.08 -0.43
N GLN A 85 0.78 -14.93 0.44
CA GLN A 85 0.71 -16.38 0.31
C GLN A 85 -0.71 -16.92 0.51
N LEU A 86 -1.54 -16.24 1.29
CA LEU A 86 -2.94 -16.59 1.50
C LEU A 86 -3.87 -16.06 0.41
N ALA A 87 -3.45 -15.01 -0.31
CA ALA A 87 -4.27 -14.30 -1.29
C ALA A 87 -4.78 -15.22 -2.40
N LYS A 88 -6.10 -15.19 -2.65
CA LYS A 88 -6.80 -15.96 -3.68
C LYS A 88 -7.23 -15.10 -4.86
N GLY A 89 -7.33 -13.78 -4.69
CA GLY A 89 -7.70 -12.84 -5.74
C GLY A 89 -6.70 -12.77 -6.88
N ASP A 90 -7.15 -12.33 -8.05
CA ASP A 90 -6.29 -12.06 -9.20
C ASP A 90 -5.35 -10.88 -8.94
N TYR A 91 -5.75 -9.97 -8.06
CA TYR A 91 -5.03 -8.76 -7.69
C TYR A 91 -4.80 -8.68 -6.18
N ILE A 92 -3.81 -7.89 -5.80
CA ILE A 92 -3.43 -7.63 -4.40
C ILE A 92 -3.45 -6.14 -4.14
N LEU A 93 -4.08 -5.74 -3.03
CA LEU A 93 -4.04 -4.42 -2.42
C LEU A 93 -3.65 -4.54 -0.96
N PHE A 94 -2.70 -3.74 -0.51
CA PHE A 94 -2.40 -3.58 0.92
C PHE A 94 -3.15 -2.37 1.47
N LEU A 95 -3.91 -2.57 2.54
CA LEU A 95 -4.56 -1.50 3.31
C LEU A 95 -4.23 -1.71 4.78
N ASN A 96 -3.16 -1.11 5.25
CA ASN A 96 -2.61 -1.37 6.59
C ASN A 96 -3.51 -0.81 7.70
N ALA A 97 -3.36 -1.33 8.92
CA ALA A 97 -4.09 -0.81 10.07
C ALA A 97 -3.88 0.69 10.23
N GLY A 98 -4.97 1.43 10.25
CA GLY A 98 -5.01 2.88 10.27
C GLY A 98 -5.38 3.52 8.93
N ASP A 99 -5.08 2.88 7.81
CA ASP A 99 -5.48 3.35 6.48
C ASP A 99 -6.93 2.96 6.18
N THR A 100 -7.60 3.72 5.31
CA THR A 100 -8.99 3.46 4.90
C THR A 100 -9.16 3.69 3.41
N PHE A 101 -10.22 3.17 2.80
CA PHE A 101 -10.60 3.59 1.46
C PHE A 101 -10.95 5.08 1.43
N ALA A 102 -10.70 5.74 0.31
CA ALA A 102 -10.90 7.18 0.17
C ALA A 102 -12.39 7.59 0.16
N SER A 103 -13.29 6.68 -0.21
CA SER A 103 -14.73 6.90 -0.23
C SER A 103 -15.51 5.58 -0.17
N ALA A 104 -16.81 5.63 0.09
CA ALA A 104 -17.67 4.46 0.09
C ALA A 104 -17.85 3.77 -1.28
N THR A 105 -17.41 4.39 -2.36
CA THR A 105 -17.46 3.85 -3.73
C THR A 105 -16.11 3.47 -4.30
N THR A 106 -15.03 3.65 -3.54
CA THR A 106 -13.66 3.43 -4.02
C THR A 106 -13.45 2.01 -4.51
N LEU A 107 -13.87 1.01 -3.74
CA LEU A 107 -13.69 -0.40 -4.11
C LEU A 107 -14.46 -0.76 -5.38
N LYS A 108 -15.71 -0.28 -5.51
CA LYS A 108 -16.50 -0.45 -6.73
C LYS A 108 -15.78 0.12 -7.96
N ASN A 109 -15.21 1.32 -7.84
CA ASN A 109 -14.45 1.94 -8.92
C ASN A 109 -13.17 1.15 -9.26
N ILE A 110 -12.46 0.66 -8.24
CA ILE A 110 -11.31 -0.24 -8.41
C ILE A 110 -11.72 -1.49 -9.20
N LEU A 111 -12.78 -2.17 -8.82
CA LEU A 111 -13.24 -3.40 -9.49
C LEU A 111 -13.61 -3.15 -10.96
N LEU A 112 -14.22 -2.01 -11.27
CA LEU A 112 -14.49 -1.60 -12.66
C LEU A 112 -13.20 -1.38 -13.47
N GLU A 113 -12.18 -0.77 -12.87
CA GLU A 113 -10.88 -0.62 -13.53
C GLU A 113 -10.15 -1.96 -13.69
N LEU A 114 -10.21 -2.84 -12.69
CA LEU A 114 -9.61 -4.19 -12.76
C LEU A 114 -10.30 -5.10 -13.79
N ALA A 115 -11.55 -4.85 -14.14
CA ALA A 115 -12.25 -5.54 -15.22
C ALA A 115 -11.58 -5.32 -16.60
N LYS A 116 -10.80 -4.26 -16.77
CA LYS A 116 -9.99 -4.00 -17.97
C LYS A 116 -8.70 -4.84 -18.02
N ASN A 117 -8.49 -5.67 -17.00
CA ASN A 117 -7.37 -6.61 -16.85
C ASN A 117 -5.96 -5.94 -16.90
N PRO A 118 -5.71 -4.82 -16.20
CA PRO A 118 -4.38 -4.23 -16.14
C PRO A 118 -3.42 -5.12 -15.35
N ASP A 119 -2.11 -4.92 -15.52
CA ASP A 119 -1.10 -5.53 -14.66
C ASP A 119 -0.95 -4.76 -13.34
N VAL A 120 -1.15 -3.43 -13.42
CA VAL A 120 -1.13 -2.52 -12.27
C VAL A 120 -2.23 -1.46 -12.42
N LEU A 121 -2.94 -1.20 -11.32
CA LEU A 121 -3.77 -0.01 -11.13
C LEU A 121 -3.15 0.81 -9.99
N TYR A 122 -2.88 2.10 -10.24
CA TYR A 122 -2.31 3.00 -9.22
C TYR A 122 -3.09 4.30 -9.13
N GLY A 123 -3.00 4.98 -7.99
CA GLY A 123 -3.72 6.23 -7.78
C GLY A 123 -3.09 7.13 -6.72
N GLU A 124 -3.83 8.19 -6.38
CA GLU A 124 -3.49 9.08 -5.28
C GLU A 124 -3.87 8.46 -3.94
N ALA A 125 -3.15 8.89 -2.91
CA ALA A 125 -3.52 8.73 -1.52
C ALA A 125 -3.80 10.11 -0.92
N VAL A 126 -4.85 10.23 -0.12
CA VAL A 126 -5.12 11.40 0.71
C VAL A 126 -4.43 11.20 2.05
N PHE A 127 -3.56 12.11 2.46
CA PHE A 127 -2.92 12.03 3.77
C PHE A 127 -3.85 12.57 4.85
N VAL A 128 -3.96 11.81 5.94
CA VAL A 128 -4.84 12.16 7.06
C VAL A 128 -4.12 12.11 8.41
N THR A 129 -4.59 12.94 9.36
CA THR A 129 -4.15 12.89 10.75
C THR A 129 -4.80 11.73 11.52
N ASN A 130 -4.39 11.49 12.77
CA ASN A 130 -5.00 10.50 13.64
C ASN A 130 -6.51 10.75 13.86
N GLU A 131 -6.91 12.01 13.86
CA GLU A 131 -8.30 12.46 14.01
C GLU A 131 -9.10 12.35 12.70
N GLY A 132 -8.47 11.87 11.62
CA GLY A 132 -9.13 11.72 10.30
C GLY A 132 -9.20 13.02 9.49
N GLN A 133 -8.54 14.12 9.95
CA GLN A 133 -8.52 15.37 9.20
C GLN A 133 -7.65 15.22 7.95
N SER A 134 -8.20 15.58 6.79
CA SER A 134 -7.45 15.59 5.52
C SER A 134 -6.39 16.68 5.50
N LEU A 135 -5.19 16.28 5.11
CA LEU A 135 -4.04 17.17 4.87
C LEU A 135 -3.88 17.51 3.37
N GLY A 136 -4.52 16.74 2.49
CA GLY A 136 -4.45 16.88 1.04
C GLY A 136 -3.92 15.64 0.34
N LEU A 137 -3.87 15.68 -0.99
CA LEU A 137 -3.31 14.60 -1.80
C LEU A 137 -1.80 14.48 -1.56
N ARG A 138 -1.30 13.25 -1.60
CA ARG A 138 0.15 12.99 -1.49
C ARG A 138 0.97 13.85 -2.44
N SER A 139 0.53 14.02 -3.68
CA SER A 139 1.20 14.85 -4.69
C SER A 139 1.18 16.36 -4.39
N GLU A 140 0.32 16.81 -3.47
CA GLU A 140 0.22 18.22 -3.05
C GLU A 140 1.01 18.50 -1.77
N VAL A 141 1.07 17.50 -0.87
CA VAL A 141 1.70 17.64 0.45
C VAL A 141 3.10 17.07 0.53
N THR A 142 3.59 16.44 -0.55
CA THR A 142 4.97 15.96 -0.69
C THR A 142 5.63 16.53 -1.95
N PRO A 143 6.97 16.49 -2.07
CA PRO A 143 7.65 16.91 -3.30
C PRO A 143 7.46 15.93 -4.47
N HIS A 144 6.70 14.87 -4.30
CA HIS A 144 6.50 13.82 -5.30
C HIS A 144 5.18 14.05 -6.05
N ARG A 145 5.27 14.09 -7.38
CA ARG A 145 4.07 14.17 -8.23
C ARG A 145 3.71 12.78 -8.75
N LEU A 146 2.43 12.46 -8.75
CA LEU A 146 1.95 11.22 -9.34
C LEU A 146 2.00 11.33 -10.87
N PRO A 147 2.79 10.50 -11.60
CA PRO A 147 2.88 10.57 -13.05
C PRO A 147 1.57 10.17 -13.72
N ALA A 148 1.28 10.76 -14.88
CA ALA A 148 0.13 10.39 -15.71
C ALA A 148 0.32 9.00 -16.37
N LYS A 149 1.57 8.66 -16.68
CA LYS A 149 2.00 7.33 -17.17
C LYS A 149 3.15 6.88 -16.28
N LEU A 150 2.91 5.83 -15.49
CA LEU A 150 3.87 5.31 -14.54
C LEU A 150 4.80 4.30 -15.21
N SER A 151 6.09 4.38 -14.86
CA SER A 151 7.11 3.41 -15.24
C SER A 151 8.02 3.14 -14.05
N TRP A 152 8.61 1.95 -13.97
CA TRP A 152 9.63 1.64 -12.96
C TRP A 152 10.79 2.65 -12.96
N ARG A 153 11.12 3.25 -14.12
CA ARG A 153 12.18 4.26 -14.25
C ARG A 153 11.91 5.56 -13.51
N ASP A 154 10.65 5.86 -13.23
CA ASP A 154 10.28 7.08 -12.51
C ASP A 154 10.71 7.02 -11.04
N PHE A 155 10.82 5.82 -10.48
CA PHE A 155 11.29 5.58 -9.11
C PHE A 155 12.75 5.99 -8.85
N LYS A 156 13.53 6.26 -9.89
CA LYS A 156 14.89 6.80 -9.72
C LYS A 156 14.95 8.07 -8.86
N TYR A 157 13.83 8.77 -8.72
CA TYR A 157 13.68 9.96 -7.88
C TYR A 157 12.93 9.70 -6.57
N GLY A 158 12.90 8.47 -6.10
CA GLY A 158 12.26 8.04 -4.87
C GLY A 158 10.86 7.47 -5.08
N MET A 159 10.19 7.16 -3.97
CA MET A 159 8.84 6.59 -3.97
C MET A 159 7.81 7.61 -4.46
N LEU A 160 7.10 7.30 -5.51
CA LEU A 160 6.12 8.20 -6.14
C LEU A 160 4.68 7.90 -5.71
N ILE A 161 4.41 6.68 -5.31
CA ILE A 161 3.09 6.18 -4.96
C ILE A 161 3.15 5.61 -3.55
N CYS A 162 2.07 5.72 -2.78
CA CYS A 162 1.92 4.91 -1.57
C CYS A 162 1.55 3.49 -1.97
N HIS A 163 2.15 2.48 -1.36
CA HIS A 163 1.80 1.08 -1.67
C HIS A 163 0.32 0.76 -1.39
N GLN A 164 -0.35 1.51 -0.50
CA GLN A 164 -1.80 1.44 -0.28
C GLN A 164 -2.64 2.02 -1.44
N ALA A 165 -1.99 2.68 -2.39
CA ALA A 165 -2.62 3.17 -3.62
C ALA A 165 -2.01 2.50 -4.88
N PHE A 166 -1.42 1.30 -4.71
CA PHE A 166 -0.80 0.50 -5.75
C PHE A 166 -1.37 -0.92 -5.72
N ILE A 167 -2.14 -1.28 -6.74
CA ILE A 167 -2.81 -2.57 -6.88
C ILE A 167 -2.09 -3.35 -7.97
N ALA A 168 -1.56 -4.50 -7.62
CA ALA A 168 -0.77 -5.33 -8.51
C ALA A 168 -1.50 -6.63 -8.87
N LYS A 169 -1.38 -7.07 -10.12
CA LYS A 169 -1.79 -8.41 -10.54
C LYS A 169 -0.94 -9.44 -9.79
N ARG A 170 -1.57 -10.35 -9.06
CA ARG A 170 -0.90 -11.32 -8.17
C ARG A 170 0.12 -12.18 -8.91
N SER A 171 -0.14 -12.57 -10.14
CA SER A 171 0.75 -13.45 -10.93
C SER A 171 2.12 -12.84 -11.26
N ILE A 172 2.27 -11.51 -11.20
CA ILE A 172 3.54 -10.82 -11.45
C ILE A 172 4.18 -10.23 -10.18
N ALA A 173 3.46 -10.26 -9.07
CA ALA A 173 3.90 -9.72 -7.79
C ALA A 173 4.87 -10.68 -7.09
N PRO A 174 6.16 -10.33 -6.92
CA PRO A 174 7.10 -11.13 -6.15
C PRO A 174 6.82 -10.98 -4.64
N LEU A 175 7.42 -11.80 -3.81
CA LEU A 175 7.46 -11.55 -2.38
C LEU A 175 8.36 -10.35 -2.07
N PHE A 176 8.08 -9.66 -0.97
CA PHE A 176 8.92 -8.58 -0.46
C PHE A 176 10.26 -9.09 0.04
N GLU A 177 11.33 -8.35 -0.24
CA GLU A 177 12.68 -8.62 0.25
C GLU A 177 12.81 -8.29 1.74
N LEU A 178 13.07 -9.28 2.58
CA LEU A 178 13.12 -9.12 4.04
C LEU A 178 14.40 -8.47 4.56
N GLN A 179 15.40 -8.26 3.72
CA GLN A 179 16.60 -7.50 4.09
C GLN A 179 16.32 -6.01 4.33
N TYR A 180 15.34 -5.46 3.62
CA TYR A 180 14.87 -4.08 3.80
C TYR A 180 13.70 -4.07 4.78
N LYS A 181 13.84 -3.34 5.89
CA LYS A 181 12.82 -3.32 6.95
C LYS A 181 11.80 -2.18 6.81
N LEU A 182 12.16 -1.12 6.06
CA LEU A 182 11.39 0.11 5.95
C LEU A 182 11.19 0.60 4.52
N SER A 183 11.78 -0.06 3.52
CA SER A 183 11.76 0.40 2.13
C SER A 183 11.64 -0.73 1.10
N SER A 184 11.21 -1.95 1.51
CA SER A 184 11.01 -3.06 0.59
C SER A 184 9.80 -2.85 -0.33
N ASP A 185 8.87 -1.98 0.04
CA ASP A 185 7.76 -1.52 -0.80
C ASP A 185 8.25 -0.84 -2.09
N ILE A 186 9.29 0.00 -2.02
CA ILE A 186 9.89 0.64 -3.19
C ILE A 186 10.51 -0.41 -4.12
N ASP A 187 11.24 -1.37 -3.56
CA ASP A 187 11.82 -2.48 -4.31
C ASP A 187 10.73 -3.31 -4.99
N TRP A 188 9.69 -3.65 -4.25
CA TRP A 188 8.55 -4.44 -4.72
C TRP A 188 7.80 -3.75 -5.87
N GLU A 189 7.45 -2.47 -5.73
CA GLU A 189 6.79 -1.69 -6.77
C GLU A 189 7.63 -1.61 -8.05
N ILE A 190 8.95 -1.39 -7.94
CA ILE A 190 9.87 -1.40 -9.09
C ILE A 190 9.88 -2.77 -9.76
N GLN A 191 9.92 -3.87 -9.00
CA GLN A 191 9.93 -5.22 -9.55
C GLN A 191 8.61 -5.57 -10.26
N VAL A 192 7.46 -5.20 -9.67
CA VAL A 192 6.14 -5.36 -10.29
C VAL A 192 6.07 -4.58 -11.60
N LEU A 193 6.45 -3.29 -11.57
CA LEU A 193 6.40 -2.43 -12.76
C LEU A 193 7.33 -2.87 -13.88
N ARG A 194 8.46 -3.53 -13.59
CA ARG A 194 9.34 -4.13 -14.61
C ARG A 194 8.69 -5.29 -15.34
N ARG A 195 7.74 -5.98 -14.71
CA ARG A 195 7.01 -7.13 -15.25
C ARG A 195 5.69 -6.72 -15.90
N SER A 196 5.27 -5.46 -15.71
CA SER A 196 3.99 -4.93 -16.17
C SER A 196 4.06 -4.44 -17.61
N GLN A 197 2.99 -4.69 -18.36
CA GLN A 197 2.77 -4.17 -19.71
C GLN A 197 1.64 -3.14 -19.73
N GLN A 198 0.54 -3.42 -19.04
CA GLN A 198 -0.62 -2.55 -18.97
C GLN A 198 -0.76 -1.94 -17.57
N ILE A 199 -0.54 -0.63 -17.47
CA ILE A 199 -0.60 0.12 -16.22
C ILE A 199 -1.69 1.17 -16.35
N LEU A 200 -2.68 1.14 -15.46
CA LEU A 200 -3.77 2.10 -15.42
C LEU A 200 -3.62 3.05 -14.22
N LYS A 201 -4.06 4.28 -14.41
CA LYS A 201 -4.17 5.27 -13.35
C LYS A 201 -5.63 5.42 -12.95
N SER A 202 -5.93 5.31 -11.66
CA SER A 202 -7.25 5.63 -11.10
C SER A 202 -7.57 7.12 -11.28
N ALA A 203 -8.80 7.42 -11.62
CA ALA A 203 -9.28 8.80 -11.70
C ALA A 203 -9.44 9.43 -10.31
N GLU A 204 -9.83 8.62 -9.32
CA GLU A 204 -10.08 9.05 -7.95
C GLU A 204 -8.99 8.54 -7.01
N PRO A 205 -8.79 9.19 -5.84
CA PRO A 205 -7.92 8.68 -4.79
C PRO A 205 -8.35 7.28 -4.33
N ILE A 206 -7.38 6.42 -4.00
CA ILE A 206 -7.64 5.04 -3.58
C ILE A 206 -7.78 4.93 -2.07
N CYS A 207 -6.94 5.63 -1.31
CA CYS A 207 -6.94 5.49 0.14
C CYS A 207 -6.74 6.80 0.89
N HIS A 208 -7.18 6.82 2.13
CA HIS A 208 -6.68 7.72 3.15
C HIS A 208 -5.49 7.05 3.84
N TYR A 209 -4.34 7.70 3.76
CA TYR A 209 -3.10 7.24 4.37
C TYR A 209 -2.91 7.90 5.73
N LEU A 210 -2.85 7.11 6.78
CA LEU A 210 -2.57 7.59 8.13
C LEU A 210 -1.12 7.98 8.28
N MET A 211 -0.88 9.26 8.62
CA MET A 211 0.45 9.79 8.86
C MET A 211 1.10 9.22 10.13
N GLY A 212 2.44 9.16 10.13
CA GLY A 212 3.21 8.79 11.33
C GLY A 212 3.63 7.33 11.41
N GLY A 213 3.53 6.55 10.32
CA GLY A 213 3.95 5.15 10.27
C GLY A 213 5.44 4.89 10.55
N ALA A 214 5.84 3.61 10.58
CA ALA A 214 7.16 3.14 11.00
C ALA A 214 8.35 3.80 10.26
N SER A 215 8.20 4.12 8.97
CA SER A 215 9.26 4.76 8.16
C SER A 215 9.53 6.20 8.60
N VAL A 216 8.49 6.91 9.06
CA VAL A 216 8.62 8.28 9.60
C VAL A 216 9.28 8.27 10.97
N GLN A 217 8.94 7.28 11.81
CA GLN A 217 9.54 7.11 13.14
C GLN A 217 11.03 6.71 13.06
N ASN A 218 11.48 6.14 11.93
CA ASN A 218 12.84 5.62 11.71
C ASN A 218 13.52 6.26 10.48
N LEU A 219 13.45 7.58 10.34
CA LEU A 219 13.86 8.34 9.15
C LEU A 219 15.28 8.00 8.64
N GLN A 220 16.29 7.99 9.52
CA GLN A 220 17.68 7.74 9.11
C GLN A 220 17.85 6.36 8.49
N ARG A 221 17.25 5.34 9.11
CA ARG A 221 17.29 3.98 8.59
C ARG A 221 16.52 3.87 7.28
N SER A 222 15.32 4.47 7.21
CA SER A 222 14.50 4.50 6.01
C SER A 222 15.24 5.15 4.83
N TRP A 223 15.96 6.26 5.06
CA TRP A 223 16.76 6.91 4.02
C TRP A 223 17.92 6.04 3.54
N LYS A 224 18.62 5.38 4.46
CA LYS A 224 19.70 4.46 4.11
C LYS A 224 19.20 3.28 3.28
N GLU A 225 18.13 2.63 3.72
CA GLU A 225 17.54 1.50 2.99
C GLU A 225 17.01 1.94 1.61
N ARG A 226 16.36 3.09 1.51
CA ARG A 226 15.93 3.66 0.23
C ARG A 226 17.08 3.92 -0.72
N TYR A 227 18.21 4.44 -0.21
CA TYR A 227 19.41 4.63 -1.01
C TYR A 227 19.94 3.29 -1.56
N GLU A 228 20.00 2.25 -0.73
CA GLU A 228 20.46 0.92 -1.14
C GLU A 228 19.52 0.28 -2.17
N VAL A 229 18.20 0.36 -1.97
CA VAL A 229 17.19 -0.10 -2.94
C VAL A 229 17.38 0.60 -4.29
N LEU A 230 17.44 1.92 -4.31
CA LEU A 230 17.59 2.66 -5.57
C LEU A 230 18.96 2.39 -6.22
N LYS A 231 20.01 2.21 -5.44
CA LYS A 231 21.33 1.82 -5.93
C LYS A 231 21.31 0.45 -6.62
N SER A 232 20.61 -0.53 -6.06
CA SER A 232 20.49 -1.87 -6.64
C SER A 232 19.79 -1.88 -8.00
N HIS A 233 18.79 -1.00 -8.17
CA HIS A 233 18.00 -0.91 -9.41
C HIS A 233 18.62 -0.01 -10.48
N PHE A 234 19.30 1.07 -10.11
CA PHE A 234 19.76 2.12 -11.04
C PHE A 234 21.29 2.24 -11.12
N GLY A 235 22.03 1.51 -10.29
CA GLY A 235 23.48 1.57 -10.23
C GLY A 235 24.01 2.72 -9.37
N TYR A 236 25.28 2.64 -8.96
CA TYR A 236 25.88 3.56 -7.99
C TYR A 236 25.95 5.01 -8.50
N LEU A 237 26.57 5.26 -9.66
CA LEU A 237 26.76 6.61 -10.18
C LEU A 237 25.43 7.30 -10.54
N PRO A 238 24.51 6.68 -11.30
CA PRO A 238 23.21 7.29 -11.55
C PRO A 238 22.43 7.58 -10.27
N ASN A 239 22.51 6.68 -9.28
CA ASN A 239 21.82 6.87 -8.01
C ASN A 239 22.34 8.07 -7.23
N LEU A 240 23.65 8.34 -7.26
CA LEU A 240 24.25 9.53 -6.64
C LEU A 240 23.67 10.82 -7.24
N PHE A 241 23.61 10.92 -8.57
CA PHE A 241 23.00 12.08 -9.25
C PHE A 241 21.50 12.20 -8.96
N ASN A 242 20.76 11.08 -8.96
CA ASN A 242 19.33 11.07 -8.65
C ASN A 242 19.07 11.56 -7.21
N HIS A 243 19.94 11.23 -6.24
CA HIS A 243 19.80 11.71 -4.86
C HIS A 243 20.04 13.21 -4.75
N LEU A 244 20.95 13.79 -5.54
CA LEU A 244 21.11 15.24 -5.60
C LEU A 244 19.80 15.91 -6.06
N VAL A 245 19.14 15.34 -7.07
CA VAL A 245 17.82 15.83 -7.53
C VAL A 245 16.75 15.68 -6.46
N ILE A 246 16.70 14.53 -5.74
CA ILE A 246 15.76 14.28 -4.64
C ILE A 246 15.92 15.34 -3.54
N ILE A 247 17.17 15.57 -3.09
CA ILE A 247 17.48 16.55 -2.04
C ILE A 247 17.10 17.95 -2.49
N THR A 248 17.51 18.38 -3.70
CA THR A 248 17.20 19.70 -4.23
C THR A 248 15.70 19.94 -4.33
N ARG A 249 14.96 18.94 -4.84
CA ARG A 249 13.50 19.00 -4.93
C ARG A 249 12.85 19.10 -3.55
N GLY A 250 13.33 18.35 -2.57
CA GLY A 250 12.88 18.41 -1.18
C GLY A 250 13.11 19.79 -0.57
N LEU A 251 14.29 20.38 -0.74
CA LEU A 251 14.61 21.72 -0.26
C LEU A 251 13.72 22.80 -0.89
N ILE A 252 13.54 22.77 -2.21
CA ILE A 252 12.66 23.69 -2.92
C ILE A 252 11.22 23.58 -2.38
N PHE A 253 10.75 22.34 -2.16
CA PHE A 253 9.41 22.12 -1.64
C PHE A 253 9.29 22.66 -0.20
N ALA A 254 10.26 22.40 0.68
CA ALA A 254 10.29 22.89 2.05
C ALA A 254 10.24 24.44 2.11
N VAL A 255 11.01 25.11 1.25
CA VAL A 255 10.97 26.59 1.15
C VAL A 255 9.59 27.07 0.70
N LYS A 256 8.98 26.45 -0.34
CA LYS A 256 7.66 26.81 -0.82
C LYS A 256 6.55 26.60 0.21
N LYS A 257 6.68 25.60 1.07
CA LYS A 257 5.74 25.29 2.16
C LYS A 257 6.10 25.96 3.48
N GLN A 258 7.05 26.92 3.49
CA GLN A 258 7.49 27.69 4.68
C GLN A 258 7.89 26.78 5.85
N GLY A 259 8.63 25.70 5.58
CA GLY A 259 9.06 24.73 6.57
C GLY A 259 7.95 23.80 7.10
N LYS A 260 6.72 23.93 6.66
CA LYS A 260 5.62 22.97 6.93
C LYS A 260 5.79 21.72 6.04
N TYR A 261 6.92 21.08 6.24
CA TYR A 261 7.27 19.82 5.61
C TYR A 261 7.62 18.86 6.74
N TRP A 262 6.94 17.76 6.78
CA TRP A 262 7.03 16.71 7.81
C TRP A 262 7.78 15.47 7.30
#